data_914563a35d425ce07cbbcf982ceb6f5d
#
_entry.id   914563a35d425ce07cbbcf982ceb6f5d
#
_cell.length_a   1.000
_cell.length_b   1.000
_cell.length_c   1.000
_cell.angle_alpha   90.00
_cell.angle_beta   90.00
_cell.angle_gamma   90.00
#
_symmetry.space_group_name_H-M   'P 1'
#
loop_
_entity.id
_entity.type
_entity.pdbx_description
1 polymer ?
#
loop_
_entity_poly.entity_id
_entity_poly.type
_entity_poly.pdbx_seq_one_letter_code
_entity_poly.pdbx_strand_id
1 'polypeptide(L)'
;MLKEKYDEAAIRDLICDYRDFHPFPKGDERQLVEGLPDCLQKRWIEAGKRYLDFSWPPLPAVRFMDFKRNGNRSEFEKLHFKRRNVLATLVLAEYMEGKGRFLDQIINGIWAICEETFWGVPAHNYVSGYPDAPLPDVNEPIIDLFAGETAGLLCWTYYLLKSQLDKVTPLICRRIETEVKRRILDPYMERDDFWWMGLLSIRPVNNWNPWCNSNCLTAFLIIEKDRDRRVKAVRKALESLDAFMAVYHDDGGCDEGTSYWGRAGASLFDCLELLFWASGGRINFYNEPLVQQIGRYIYRAHIHDEYFINFADGGARVAIAASLVYRYGQRIGDQRLVDMGISAYHLQAEKRKQYAGEIVPASLLRQL
;
A
#
# COMPACT_ATOMS: atom_id res chain seq x y z
N MET A 1 -14.29 -17.18 10.88
CA MET A 1 -13.89 -15.86 10.36
C MET A 1 -12.61 -15.39 11.07
N LEU A 2 -11.89 -14.42 10.52
CA LEU A 2 -10.55 -14.02 11.03
C LEU A 2 -10.63 -13.51 12.48
N LYS A 3 -11.60 -12.65 12.78
CA LYS A 3 -11.79 -12.06 14.11
C LYS A 3 -12.09 -13.08 15.21
N GLU A 4 -12.67 -14.24 14.89
CA GLU A 4 -12.99 -15.25 15.88
C GLU A 4 -11.77 -16.03 16.36
N LYS A 5 -10.70 -16.04 15.55
CA LYS A 5 -9.47 -16.76 15.90
C LYS A 5 -8.59 -16.02 16.91
N TYR A 6 -8.68 -14.69 16.93
CA TYR A 6 -7.86 -13.86 17.79
C TYR A 6 -8.69 -12.74 18.40
N ASP A 7 -8.98 -12.82 19.69
CA ASP A 7 -9.56 -11.71 20.46
C ASP A 7 -8.50 -10.65 20.80
N GLU A 8 -8.91 -9.55 21.43
CA GLU A 8 -7.98 -8.46 21.76
C GLU A 8 -6.88 -8.90 22.73
N ALA A 9 -7.15 -9.82 23.64
CA ALA A 9 -6.16 -10.34 24.58
C ALA A 9 -5.09 -11.15 23.82
N ALA A 10 -5.53 -12.05 22.94
CA ALA A 10 -4.64 -12.82 22.10
C ALA A 10 -3.82 -11.91 21.16
N ILE A 11 -4.45 -10.93 20.50
CA ILE A 11 -3.73 -9.97 19.65
C ILE A 11 -2.68 -9.22 20.46
N ARG A 12 -3.01 -8.77 21.67
CA ARG A 12 -2.10 -8.07 22.58
C ARG A 12 -0.86 -8.90 22.88
N ASP A 13 -1.01 -10.19 23.15
CA ASP A 13 0.10 -11.09 23.48
C ASP A 13 0.93 -11.48 22.25
N LEU A 14 0.32 -11.44 21.08
CA LEU A 14 0.95 -11.91 19.83
C LEU A 14 1.68 -10.83 19.07
N ILE A 15 1.18 -9.59 19.00
CA ILE A 15 1.84 -8.53 18.23
C ILE A 15 3.07 -8.00 18.95
N CYS A 16 4.13 -7.75 18.20
CA CYS A 16 5.37 -7.16 18.72
C CYS A 16 5.18 -5.69 19.18
N ASP A 17 6.10 -5.16 19.94
CA ASP A 17 6.19 -3.71 20.17
C ASP A 17 6.47 -2.98 18.84
N TYR A 18 6.07 -1.71 18.73
CA TYR A 18 6.27 -0.95 17.48
C TYR A 18 7.76 -0.82 17.10
N ARG A 19 8.66 -0.84 18.08
CA ARG A 19 10.11 -0.78 17.88
C ARG A 19 10.67 -2.07 17.29
N ASP A 20 10.01 -3.20 17.58
CA ASP A 20 10.42 -4.53 17.18
C ASP A 20 9.78 -4.96 15.85
N PHE A 21 8.87 -4.13 15.29
CA PHE A 21 8.32 -4.38 13.96
C PHE A 21 9.40 -4.19 12.89
N HIS A 22 9.93 -5.31 12.42
CA HIS A 22 11.10 -5.35 11.55
C HIS A 22 10.92 -6.33 10.37
N PRO A 23 10.00 -6.04 9.44
CA PRO A 23 9.72 -6.93 8.30
C PRO A 23 10.81 -6.94 7.23
N PHE A 24 11.59 -5.87 7.12
CA PHE A 24 12.67 -5.69 6.15
C PHE A 24 13.87 -4.99 6.80
N PRO A 25 15.10 -5.15 6.25
CA PRO A 25 16.26 -4.36 6.68
C PRO A 25 15.97 -2.86 6.56
N LYS A 26 16.39 -2.07 7.56
CA LYS A 26 16.34 -0.61 7.51
C LYS A 26 17.51 -0.07 6.69
N GLY A 27 17.43 1.19 6.26
CA GLY A 27 18.46 1.79 5.42
C GLY A 27 19.84 1.96 6.07
N ASP A 28 19.91 1.90 7.40
CA ASP A 28 21.17 1.89 8.16
C ASP A 28 21.74 0.47 8.39
N GLU A 29 20.99 -0.58 8.11
CA GLU A 29 21.46 -1.96 8.10
C GLU A 29 22.13 -2.30 6.76
N ARG A 30 23.16 -1.54 6.42
CA ARG A 30 23.78 -1.50 5.08
C ARG A 30 24.27 -2.87 4.59
N GLN A 31 24.82 -3.70 5.46
CA GLN A 31 25.34 -5.02 5.07
C GLN A 31 24.25 -5.91 4.43
N LEU A 32 23.01 -5.83 4.95
CA LEU A 32 21.88 -6.59 4.40
C LEU A 32 21.42 -6.04 3.05
N VAL A 33 21.38 -4.70 2.93
CA VAL A 33 20.98 -4.04 1.67
C VAL A 33 22.04 -4.25 0.57
N GLU A 34 23.32 -4.15 0.92
CA GLU A 34 24.44 -4.38 0.01
C GLU A 34 24.57 -5.84 -0.45
N GLY A 35 23.98 -6.78 0.31
CA GLY A 35 23.84 -8.19 -0.10
C GLY A 35 22.82 -8.44 -1.22
N LEU A 36 22.00 -7.44 -1.58
CA LEU A 36 21.06 -7.56 -2.69
C LEU A 36 21.79 -7.59 -4.05
N PRO A 37 21.22 -8.25 -5.08
CA PRO A 37 21.86 -8.33 -6.40
C PRO A 37 22.19 -6.93 -6.98
N ASP A 38 23.41 -6.77 -7.46
CA ASP A 38 23.91 -5.52 -8.08
C ASP A 38 22.98 -4.93 -9.14
N CYS A 39 22.38 -5.79 -9.96
CA CYS A 39 21.47 -5.36 -11.03
C CYS A 39 20.20 -4.68 -10.46
N LEU A 40 19.74 -5.14 -9.29
CA LEU A 40 18.59 -4.54 -8.61
C LEU A 40 18.96 -3.20 -8.00
N GLN A 41 20.11 -3.12 -7.30
CA GLN A 41 20.61 -1.88 -6.72
C GLN A 41 20.81 -0.81 -7.80
N LYS A 42 21.58 -1.14 -8.85
CA LYS A 42 21.86 -0.21 -9.98
C LYS A 42 20.57 0.30 -10.63
N ARG A 43 19.58 -0.58 -10.80
CA ARG A 43 18.30 -0.22 -11.41
C ARG A 43 17.59 0.91 -10.64
N TRP A 44 17.47 0.78 -9.31
CA TRP A 44 16.78 1.77 -8.50
C TRP A 44 17.56 3.07 -8.39
N ILE A 45 18.89 2.98 -8.27
CA ILE A 45 19.78 4.15 -8.25
C ILE A 45 19.64 4.94 -9.56
N GLU A 46 19.71 4.28 -10.71
CA GLU A 46 19.55 4.94 -12.01
C GLU A 46 18.15 5.53 -12.21
N ALA A 47 17.12 4.87 -11.70
CA ALA A 47 15.77 5.42 -11.72
C ALA A 47 15.67 6.71 -10.89
N GLY A 48 16.29 6.75 -9.70
CA GLY A 48 16.31 7.92 -8.82
C GLY A 48 17.09 9.11 -9.39
N LYS A 49 18.21 8.85 -10.07
CA LYS A 49 19.05 9.92 -10.68
C LYS A 49 18.26 10.84 -11.62
N ARG A 50 17.21 10.33 -12.26
CA ARG A 50 16.35 11.13 -13.16
C ARG A 50 15.57 12.22 -12.44
N TYR A 51 15.47 12.13 -11.11
CA TYR A 51 14.66 13.03 -10.28
C TYR A 51 15.49 13.90 -9.33
N LEU A 52 16.81 13.97 -9.49
CA LEU A 52 17.67 14.81 -8.65
C LEU A 52 17.32 16.30 -8.75
N ASP A 53 16.92 16.76 -9.94
CA ASP A 53 16.51 18.14 -10.20
C ASP A 53 14.99 18.26 -10.41
N PHE A 54 14.19 17.36 -9.78
CA PHE A 54 12.75 17.33 -9.99
C PHE A 54 12.06 18.52 -9.35
N SER A 55 11.29 19.26 -10.15
CA SER A 55 10.42 20.32 -9.67
C SER A 55 9.06 19.74 -9.24
N TRP A 56 8.76 19.79 -7.95
CA TRP A 56 7.53 19.29 -7.39
C TRP A 56 6.32 20.11 -7.87
N PRO A 57 5.43 19.54 -8.69
CA PRO A 57 4.33 20.32 -9.26
C PRO A 57 3.33 20.73 -8.18
N PRO A 58 2.76 21.97 -8.23
CA PRO A 58 1.67 22.36 -7.35
C PRO A 58 0.41 21.53 -7.62
N LEU A 59 -0.47 21.40 -6.62
CA LEU A 59 -1.82 20.84 -6.76
C LEU A 59 -2.86 21.95 -6.60
N PRO A 60 -3.23 22.68 -7.65
CA PRO A 60 -4.17 23.79 -7.56
C PRO A 60 -5.57 23.29 -7.22
N ALA A 61 -6.25 23.97 -6.27
CA ALA A 61 -7.64 23.67 -5.89
C ALA A 61 -8.59 23.67 -7.09
N VAL A 62 -8.36 24.55 -8.08
CA VAL A 62 -9.18 24.63 -9.30
C VAL A 62 -9.15 23.30 -10.07
N ARG A 63 -7.99 22.59 -10.12
CA ARG A 63 -7.89 21.29 -10.79
C ARG A 63 -8.68 20.20 -10.04
N PHE A 64 -8.74 20.28 -8.72
CA PHE A 64 -9.61 19.40 -7.93
C PHE A 64 -11.09 19.68 -8.25
N MET A 65 -11.49 20.95 -8.33
CA MET A 65 -12.86 21.39 -8.65
C MET A 65 -13.30 21.00 -10.07
N ASP A 66 -12.39 20.82 -11.01
CA ASP A 66 -12.71 20.48 -12.41
C ASP A 66 -13.51 19.17 -12.51
N PHE A 67 -13.31 18.22 -11.59
CA PHE A 67 -14.12 17.01 -11.55
C PHE A 67 -15.62 17.31 -11.36
N LYS A 68 -15.95 18.18 -10.41
CA LYS A 68 -17.37 18.58 -10.17
C LYS A 68 -17.93 19.48 -11.26
N ARG A 69 -17.09 20.30 -11.91
CA ARG A 69 -17.49 21.25 -12.93
C ARG A 69 -17.73 20.63 -14.30
N ASN A 70 -16.90 19.69 -14.71
CA ASN A 70 -16.88 19.17 -16.07
C ASN A 70 -16.50 17.68 -16.19
N GLY A 71 -16.38 16.96 -15.06
CA GLY A 71 -16.00 15.53 -15.02
C GLY A 71 -14.50 15.25 -15.17
N ASN A 72 -13.65 16.28 -15.31
CA ASN A 72 -12.21 16.07 -15.47
C ASN A 72 -11.52 15.83 -14.13
N ARG A 73 -11.15 14.59 -13.87
CA ARG A 73 -10.33 14.17 -12.74
C ARG A 73 -8.85 14.03 -13.10
N SER A 74 -8.57 13.74 -14.37
CA SER A 74 -7.26 13.29 -14.84
C SER A 74 -6.15 14.31 -14.65
N GLU A 75 -6.44 15.60 -14.82
CA GLU A 75 -5.46 16.68 -14.69
C GLU A 75 -4.96 16.84 -13.24
N PHE A 76 -5.83 16.66 -12.25
CA PHE A 76 -5.42 16.66 -10.85
C PHE A 76 -4.68 15.38 -10.51
N GLU A 77 -5.26 14.23 -10.85
CA GLU A 77 -4.72 12.91 -10.53
C GLU A 77 -3.32 12.69 -11.12
N LYS A 78 -3.06 13.15 -12.35
CA LYS A 78 -1.74 13.10 -12.98
C LYS A 78 -0.66 13.76 -12.11
N LEU A 79 -0.93 14.94 -11.56
CA LEU A 79 0.01 15.66 -10.70
C LEU A 79 0.13 14.98 -9.32
N HIS A 80 -0.99 14.55 -8.77
CA HIS A 80 -1.08 13.87 -7.48
C HIS A 80 -0.25 12.56 -7.49
N PHE A 81 -0.47 11.69 -8.47
CA PHE A 81 0.28 10.45 -8.60
C PHE A 81 1.75 10.67 -8.97
N LYS A 82 2.04 11.70 -9.78
CA LYS A 82 3.43 12.04 -10.11
C LYS A 82 4.27 12.31 -8.86
N ARG A 83 3.75 13.09 -7.89
CA ARG A 83 4.45 13.34 -6.63
C ARG A 83 4.78 12.04 -5.90
N ARG A 84 3.81 11.12 -5.79
CA ARG A 84 3.96 9.84 -5.07
C ARG A 84 4.92 8.90 -5.78
N ASN A 85 4.82 8.81 -7.09
CA ASN A 85 5.72 7.97 -7.90
C ASN A 85 7.17 8.43 -7.80
N VAL A 86 7.40 9.74 -7.86
CA VAL A 86 8.75 10.30 -7.72
C VAL A 86 9.30 10.06 -6.32
N LEU A 87 8.51 10.33 -5.27
CA LEU A 87 8.95 10.06 -3.90
C LEU A 87 9.30 8.57 -3.69
N ALA A 88 8.44 7.65 -4.12
CA ALA A 88 8.69 6.22 -4.01
C ALA A 88 9.98 5.80 -4.73
N THR A 89 10.23 6.35 -5.93
CA THR A 89 11.44 6.07 -6.70
C THR A 89 12.70 6.57 -5.98
N LEU A 90 12.67 7.80 -5.46
CA LEU A 90 13.78 8.40 -4.72
C LEU A 90 14.07 7.66 -3.42
N VAL A 91 13.02 7.23 -2.71
CA VAL A 91 13.15 6.45 -1.46
C VAL A 91 13.87 5.12 -1.72
N LEU A 92 13.47 4.37 -2.75
CA LEU A 92 14.15 3.12 -3.11
C LEU A 92 15.58 3.37 -3.60
N ALA A 93 15.83 4.46 -4.34
CA ALA A 93 17.17 4.81 -4.78
C ALA A 93 18.10 5.11 -3.60
N GLU A 94 17.63 5.90 -2.61
CA GLU A 94 18.40 6.19 -1.40
C GLU A 94 18.59 4.94 -0.54
N TYR A 95 17.54 4.13 -0.38
CA TYR A 95 17.61 2.86 0.35
C TYR A 95 18.71 1.95 -0.23
N MET A 96 18.79 1.82 -1.55
CA MET A 96 19.81 1.02 -2.22
C MET A 96 21.20 1.65 -2.13
N GLU A 97 21.33 2.97 -2.34
CA GLU A 97 22.63 3.63 -2.38
C GLU A 97 23.19 3.97 -0.98
N GLY A 98 22.35 4.52 -0.10
CA GLY A 98 22.69 4.89 1.27
C GLY A 98 23.71 6.01 1.43
N LYS A 99 23.88 6.87 0.40
CA LYS A 99 24.91 7.93 0.37
C LYS A 99 24.37 9.34 0.61
N GLY A 100 23.06 9.48 0.83
CA GLY A 100 22.41 10.75 1.08
C GLY A 100 22.14 11.60 -0.16
N ARG A 101 22.48 11.13 -1.36
CA ARG A 101 22.36 11.89 -2.61
C ARG A 101 20.93 12.31 -2.91
N PHE A 102 19.97 11.48 -2.55
CA PHE A 102 18.56 11.69 -2.86
C PHE A 102 17.78 12.36 -1.71
N LEU A 103 18.41 12.57 -0.54
CA LEU A 103 17.71 13.04 0.67
C LEU A 103 17.02 14.38 0.48
N ASP A 104 17.67 15.37 -0.15
CA ASP A 104 17.07 16.68 -0.35
C ASP A 104 15.77 16.59 -1.16
N GLN A 105 15.75 15.79 -2.21
CA GLN A 105 14.55 15.58 -3.02
C GLN A 105 13.50 14.74 -2.29
N ILE A 106 13.91 13.78 -1.47
CA ILE A 106 12.97 13.03 -0.60
C ILE A 106 12.32 13.97 0.41
N ILE A 107 13.10 14.85 1.04
CA ILE A 107 12.60 15.86 1.99
C ILE A 107 11.61 16.81 1.32
N ASN A 108 11.95 17.32 0.12
CA ASN A 108 11.05 18.14 -0.67
C ASN A 108 9.74 17.42 -0.99
N GLY A 109 9.82 16.13 -1.33
CA GLY A 109 8.63 15.31 -1.63
C GLY A 109 7.75 15.07 -0.40
N ILE A 110 8.36 14.72 0.73
CA ILE A 110 7.63 14.57 2.01
C ILE A 110 6.95 15.90 2.36
N TRP A 111 7.70 17.02 2.27
CA TRP A 111 7.18 18.34 2.58
C TRP A 111 5.97 18.68 1.71
N ALA A 112 6.13 18.60 0.38
CA ALA A 112 5.08 18.89 -0.59
C ALA A 112 3.82 18.02 -0.40
N ILE A 113 3.97 16.73 -0.04
CA ILE A 113 2.84 15.82 0.20
C ILE A 113 2.18 16.12 1.56
N CYS A 114 2.95 16.42 2.59
CA CYS A 114 2.42 16.76 3.91
C CYS A 114 1.67 18.12 3.93
N GLU A 115 1.96 19.02 3.00
CA GLU A 115 1.25 20.30 2.84
C GLU A 115 -0.05 20.20 2.03
N GLU A 116 -0.31 19.07 1.37
CA GLU A 116 -1.58 18.89 0.65
C GLU A 116 -2.78 18.98 1.59
N THR A 117 -3.81 19.67 1.17
CA THR A 117 -5.08 19.74 1.91
C THR A 117 -5.71 18.37 2.06
N PHE A 118 -5.65 17.55 1.01
CA PHE A 118 -6.28 16.25 0.93
C PHE A 118 -5.37 15.23 0.23
N TRP A 119 -5.28 14.01 0.77
CA TRP A 119 -4.46 12.94 0.19
C TRP A 119 -5.20 12.03 -0.79
N GLY A 120 -6.51 12.15 -0.87
CA GLY A 120 -7.33 11.44 -1.84
C GLY A 120 -7.47 12.17 -3.17
N VAL A 121 -8.40 11.71 -4.00
CA VAL A 121 -8.64 12.24 -5.35
C VAL A 121 -10.05 12.82 -5.48
N PRO A 122 -10.29 13.71 -6.47
CA PRO A 122 -11.58 14.39 -6.62
C PRO A 122 -12.77 13.44 -6.72
N ALA A 123 -12.61 12.33 -7.45
CA ALA A 123 -13.69 11.36 -7.66
C ALA A 123 -14.09 10.61 -6.37
N HIS A 124 -13.28 10.66 -5.32
CA HIS A 124 -13.54 9.99 -4.04
C HIS A 124 -14.08 10.92 -2.95
N ASN A 125 -14.25 12.22 -3.25
CA ASN A 125 -14.77 13.18 -2.28
C ASN A 125 -16.19 12.84 -1.77
N TYR A 126 -16.93 12.01 -2.49
CA TYR A 126 -18.26 11.51 -2.08
C TYR A 126 -18.27 10.70 -0.77
N VAL A 127 -17.10 10.25 -0.31
CA VAL A 127 -16.95 9.53 0.98
C VAL A 127 -17.05 10.48 2.17
N SER A 128 -16.96 11.80 1.94
CA SER A 128 -17.12 12.84 2.97
C SER A 128 -18.57 13.08 3.36
N GLY A 129 -18.79 13.77 4.48
CA GLY A 129 -20.09 14.30 4.88
C GLY A 129 -20.66 15.36 3.93
N TYR A 130 -19.84 15.86 2.99
CA TYR A 130 -20.20 16.83 1.97
C TYR A 130 -19.93 16.28 0.57
N PRO A 131 -20.68 15.24 0.11
CA PRO A 131 -20.37 14.52 -1.13
C PRO A 131 -20.49 15.39 -2.39
N ASP A 132 -21.26 16.49 -2.30
CA ASP A 132 -21.47 17.44 -3.40
C ASP A 132 -20.51 18.62 -3.39
N ALA A 133 -19.71 18.79 -2.34
CA ALA A 133 -18.75 19.88 -2.27
C ALA A 133 -17.68 19.75 -3.37
N PRO A 134 -17.31 20.87 -4.03
CA PRO A 134 -16.29 20.86 -5.08
C PRO A 134 -14.87 20.75 -4.52
N LEU A 135 -14.69 20.92 -3.21
CA LEU A 135 -13.42 20.80 -2.48
C LEU A 135 -13.62 19.96 -1.23
N PRO A 136 -12.59 19.25 -0.75
CA PRO A 136 -12.66 18.49 0.50
C PRO A 136 -12.68 19.44 1.71
N ASP A 137 -13.40 19.05 2.77
CA ASP A 137 -13.31 19.73 4.06
C ASP A 137 -12.02 19.29 4.78
N VAL A 138 -11.17 20.25 5.14
CA VAL A 138 -9.93 20.00 5.86
C VAL A 138 -10.17 19.52 7.30
N ASN A 139 -11.33 19.80 7.87
CA ASN A 139 -11.72 19.37 9.22
C ASN A 139 -12.31 17.96 9.26
N GLU A 140 -12.62 17.39 8.10
CA GLU A 140 -13.14 16.02 7.96
C GLU A 140 -12.13 15.15 7.19
N PRO A 141 -11.09 14.58 7.84
CA PRO A 141 -10.21 13.64 7.20
C PRO A 141 -10.97 12.38 6.79
N ILE A 142 -10.92 12.04 5.51
CA ILE A 142 -11.51 10.80 4.99
C ILE A 142 -10.42 9.86 4.52
N ILE A 143 -10.66 8.57 4.72
CA ILE A 143 -9.77 7.51 4.24
C ILE A 143 -10.38 6.91 2.98
N ASP A 144 -9.84 7.32 1.83
CA ASP A 144 -10.06 6.66 0.55
C ASP A 144 -8.85 5.81 0.16
N LEU A 145 -8.88 5.18 -1.01
CA LEU A 145 -7.79 4.37 -1.54
C LEU A 145 -6.44 5.10 -1.52
N PHE A 146 -6.43 6.35 -1.97
CA PHE A 146 -5.19 7.09 -2.21
C PHE A 146 -4.71 7.89 -1.01
N ALA A 147 -5.60 8.25 -0.09
CA ALA A 147 -5.19 8.71 1.23
C ALA A 147 -4.48 7.58 1.99
N GLY A 148 -5.03 6.36 1.92
CA GLY A 148 -4.38 5.16 2.44
C GLY A 148 -3.01 4.91 1.79
N GLU A 149 -2.92 4.88 0.45
CA GLU A 149 -1.64 4.68 -0.26
C GLU A 149 -0.60 5.76 0.06
N THR A 150 -1.03 7.02 0.20
CA THR A 150 -0.14 8.12 0.58
C THR A 150 0.44 7.90 1.96
N ALA A 151 -0.40 7.49 2.92
CA ALA A 151 0.07 7.13 4.26
C ALA A 151 1.02 5.93 4.24
N GLY A 152 0.68 4.87 3.50
CA GLY A 152 1.55 3.71 3.31
C GLY A 152 2.93 4.10 2.75
N LEU A 153 2.98 4.95 1.73
CA LEU A 153 4.23 5.47 1.17
C LEU A 153 5.05 6.23 2.21
N LEU A 154 4.43 7.15 2.95
CA LEU A 154 5.12 7.94 3.98
C LEU A 154 5.58 7.07 5.15
N CYS A 155 4.79 6.07 5.56
CA CYS A 155 5.17 5.14 6.61
C CYS A 155 6.38 4.27 6.20
N TRP A 156 6.40 3.74 4.99
CA TRP A 156 7.56 2.99 4.48
C TRP A 156 8.78 3.90 4.28
N THR A 157 8.59 5.15 3.85
CA THR A 157 9.67 6.14 3.79
C THR A 157 10.28 6.37 5.18
N TYR A 158 9.42 6.58 6.18
CA TYR A 158 9.83 6.70 7.58
C TYR A 158 10.57 5.45 8.06
N TYR A 159 10.02 4.27 7.83
CA TYR A 159 10.61 3.01 8.26
C TYR A 159 12.02 2.79 7.68
N LEU A 160 12.16 2.99 6.36
CA LEU A 160 13.41 2.74 5.65
C LEU A 160 14.49 3.78 5.92
N LEU A 161 14.12 5.07 6.02
CA LEU A 161 15.06 6.18 5.97
C LEU A 161 15.09 7.04 7.23
N LYS A 162 14.40 6.63 8.31
CA LYS A 162 14.32 7.43 9.54
C LYS A 162 15.69 7.87 10.05
N SER A 163 16.65 6.96 10.11
CA SER A 163 18.00 7.27 10.62
C SER A 163 18.74 8.29 9.77
N GLN A 164 18.55 8.28 8.44
CA GLN A 164 19.15 9.27 7.55
C GLN A 164 18.42 10.62 7.62
N LEU A 165 17.09 10.60 7.65
CA LEU A 165 16.28 11.82 7.78
C LEU A 165 16.52 12.52 9.12
N ASP A 166 16.64 11.77 10.22
CA ASP A 166 16.91 12.32 11.56
C ASP A 166 18.29 12.96 11.67
N LYS A 167 19.28 12.51 10.88
CA LYS A 167 20.59 13.18 10.79
C LYS A 167 20.49 14.57 10.17
N VAL A 168 19.54 14.79 9.26
CA VAL A 168 19.27 16.13 8.72
C VAL A 168 18.46 16.93 9.73
N THR A 169 17.29 16.43 10.13
CA THR A 169 16.46 16.96 11.20
C THR A 169 15.36 15.98 11.59
N PRO A 170 15.10 15.73 12.88
CA PRO A 170 14.01 14.86 13.32
C PRO A 170 12.62 15.46 13.03
N LEU A 171 12.55 16.74 12.63
CA LEU A 171 11.27 17.40 12.33
C LEU A 171 10.58 16.81 11.09
N ILE A 172 11.33 16.24 10.14
CA ILE A 172 10.76 15.57 8.97
C ILE A 172 9.98 14.33 9.42
N CYS A 173 10.58 13.47 10.23
CA CYS A 173 9.90 12.29 10.76
C CYS A 173 8.70 12.66 11.65
N ARG A 174 8.82 13.69 12.48
CA ARG A 174 7.68 14.21 13.27
C ARG A 174 6.55 14.73 12.39
N ARG A 175 6.86 15.37 11.25
CA ARG A 175 5.84 15.81 10.30
C ARG A 175 5.07 14.63 9.72
N ILE A 176 5.75 13.56 9.32
CA ILE A 176 5.11 12.31 8.86
C ILE A 176 4.20 11.74 9.97
N GLU A 177 4.72 11.59 11.20
CA GLU A 177 3.94 11.09 12.34
C GLU A 177 2.66 11.91 12.56
N THR A 178 2.77 13.24 12.53
CA THR A 178 1.64 14.15 12.74
C THR A 178 0.57 14.02 11.65
N GLU A 179 0.99 14.03 10.38
CA GLU A 179 0.03 13.99 9.27
C GLU A 179 -0.62 12.61 9.12
N VAL A 180 0.13 11.53 9.32
CA VAL A 180 -0.42 10.16 9.30
C VAL A 180 -1.40 9.97 10.45
N LYS A 181 -1.05 10.46 11.66
CA LYS A 181 -1.96 10.38 12.81
C LYS A 181 -3.27 11.09 12.53
N ARG A 182 -3.22 12.36 12.13
CA ARG A 182 -4.39 13.21 11.90
C ARG A 182 -5.28 12.71 10.76
N ARG A 183 -4.68 12.19 9.68
CA ARG A 183 -5.41 11.85 8.45
C ARG A 183 -5.84 10.39 8.37
N ILE A 184 -5.15 9.49 9.08
CA ILE A 184 -5.39 8.05 8.97
C ILE A 184 -5.65 7.40 10.33
N LEU A 185 -4.72 7.53 11.31
CA LEU A 185 -4.85 6.76 12.55
C LEU A 185 -6.06 7.19 13.38
N ASP A 186 -6.26 8.50 13.57
CA ASP A 186 -7.39 9.00 14.34
C ASP A 186 -8.73 8.73 13.62
N PRO A 187 -8.92 9.08 12.33
CA PRO A 187 -10.16 8.77 11.62
C PRO A 187 -10.46 7.27 11.54
N TYR A 188 -9.45 6.42 11.38
CA TYR A 188 -9.65 4.97 11.37
C TYR A 188 -10.19 4.45 12.70
N MET A 189 -9.72 5.01 13.83
CA MET A 189 -10.17 4.61 15.17
C MET A 189 -11.53 5.19 15.55
N GLU A 190 -11.82 6.40 15.11
CA GLU A 190 -13.00 7.18 15.53
C GLU A 190 -14.23 6.94 14.67
N ARG A 191 -14.06 6.46 13.42
CA ARG A 191 -15.15 6.31 12.44
C ARG A 191 -15.34 4.84 12.05
N ASP A 192 -16.57 4.38 12.07
CA ASP A 192 -17.01 3.06 11.59
C ASP A 192 -17.88 3.16 10.34
N ASP A 193 -18.16 4.40 9.89
CA ASP A 193 -19.10 4.72 8.84
C ASP A 193 -18.46 4.75 7.43
N PHE A 194 -17.15 4.60 7.30
CA PHE A 194 -16.55 4.38 6.00
C PHE A 194 -17.12 3.10 5.38
N TRP A 195 -17.90 3.25 4.32
CA TRP A 195 -18.63 2.14 3.70
C TRP A 195 -17.74 0.92 3.38
N TRP A 196 -16.48 1.18 2.99
CA TRP A 196 -15.53 0.14 2.65
C TRP A 196 -15.08 -0.71 3.84
N MET A 197 -15.27 -0.25 5.06
CA MET A 197 -14.98 -1.05 6.26
C MET A 197 -15.98 -2.22 6.41
N GLY A 198 -17.22 -2.05 5.94
CA GLY A 198 -18.27 -3.06 6.10
C GLY A 198 -18.76 -3.25 7.53
N LEU A 199 -18.51 -2.28 8.43
CA LEU A 199 -18.87 -2.37 9.84
C LEU A 199 -20.30 -1.89 10.12
N LEU A 200 -20.71 -0.79 9.50
CA LEU A 200 -22.05 -0.20 9.65
C LEU A 200 -22.83 -0.18 8.33
N SER A 201 -22.15 -0.31 7.19
CA SER A 201 -22.80 -0.24 5.89
C SER A 201 -23.51 -1.55 5.54
N ILE A 202 -24.74 -1.45 5.02
CA ILE A 202 -25.45 -2.56 4.38
C ILE A 202 -24.97 -2.81 2.93
N ARG A 203 -24.20 -1.89 2.37
CA ARG A 203 -23.61 -2.03 1.04
C ARG A 203 -22.53 -3.09 1.09
N PRO A 204 -22.52 -4.08 0.16
CA PRO A 204 -21.43 -5.02 0.04
C PRO A 204 -20.10 -4.28 -0.19
N VAL A 205 -19.06 -4.75 0.48
CA VAL A 205 -17.71 -4.21 0.31
C VAL A 205 -17.06 -4.84 -0.93
N ASN A 206 -16.06 -4.15 -1.48
CA ASN A 206 -15.28 -4.64 -2.62
C ASN A 206 -13.77 -4.50 -2.34
N ASN A 207 -12.94 -4.38 -3.39
CA ASN A 207 -11.49 -4.23 -3.29
C ASN A 207 -11.03 -3.04 -2.41
N TRP A 208 -11.85 -2.03 -2.21
CA TRP A 208 -11.52 -0.91 -1.30
C TRP A 208 -11.23 -1.39 0.11
N ASN A 209 -11.94 -2.41 0.56
CA ASN A 209 -11.80 -2.94 1.92
C ASN A 209 -10.37 -3.40 2.22
N PRO A 210 -9.80 -4.42 1.56
CA PRO A 210 -8.45 -4.86 1.84
C PRO A 210 -7.40 -3.82 1.40
N TRP A 211 -7.68 -3.02 0.39
CA TRP A 211 -6.76 -1.97 -0.08
C TRP A 211 -6.59 -0.87 0.97
N CYS A 212 -7.67 -0.33 1.54
CA CYS A 212 -7.58 0.64 2.63
C CYS A 212 -7.01 0.01 3.91
N ASN A 213 -7.49 -1.19 4.29
CA ASN A 213 -7.01 -1.87 5.49
C ASN A 213 -5.51 -2.17 5.47
N SER A 214 -4.92 -2.59 4.34
CA SER A 214 -3.49 -2.86 4.25
C SER A 214 -2.63 -1.61 4.51
N ASN A 215 -3.08 -0.46 4.02
CA ASN A 215 -2.39 0.80 4.25
C ASN A 215 -2.61 1.34 5.67
N CYS A 216 -3.80 1.20 6.23
CA CYS A 216 -4.08 1.55 7.63
C CYS A 216 -3.27 0.67 8.59
N LEU A 217 -3.24 -0.65 8.38
CA LEU A 217 -2.40 -1.56 9.17
C LEU A 217 -0.92 -1.19 9.08
N THR A 218 -0.42 -0.84 7.89
CA THR A 218 0.95 -0.33 7.72
C THR A 218 1.19 0.87 8.62
N ALA A 219 0.27 1.84 8.62
CA ALA A 219 0.40 3.05 9.44
C ALA A 219 0.38 2.74 10.94
N PHE A 220 -0.52 1.86 11.40
CA PHE A 220 -0.57 1.46 12.80
C PHE A 220 0.66 0.67 13.25
N LEU A 221 1.18 -0.21 12.42
CA LEU A 221 2.35 -1.03 12.79
C LEU A 221 3.66 -0.24 12.81
N ILE A 222 3.78 0.80 11.97
CA ILE A 222 5.02 1.59 11.83
C ILE A 222 5.00 2.86 12.70
N ILE A 223 3.86 3.57 12.78
CA ILE A 223 3.79 4.91 13.38
C ILE A 223 3.15 4.93 14.77
N GLU A 224 2.11 4.11 15.01
CA GLU A 224 1.39 4.14 16.28
C GLU A 224 2.24 3.53 17.40
N LYS A 225 2.49 4.31 18.44
CA LYS A 225 3.32 3.91 19.59
C LYS A 225 2.47 3.31 20.72
N ASP A 226 1.20 3.70 20.81
CA ASP A 226 0.28 3.21 21.82
C ASP A 226 -0.14 1.76 21.50
N ARG A 227 0.22 0.84 22.41
CA ARG A 227 -0.06 -0.59 22.24
C ARG A 227 -1.56 -0.87 22.20
N ASP A 228 -2.35 -0.20 23.01
CA ASP A 228 -3.81 -0.43 23.07
C ASP A 228 -4.48 0.00 21.77
N ARG A 229 -4.07 1.13 21.21
CA ARG A 229 -4.55 1.58 19.91
C ARG A 229 -4.16 0.61 18.79
N ARG A 230 -2.93 0.09 18.81
CA ARG A 230 -2.48 -0.91 17.82
C ARG A 230 -3.30 -2.20 17.92
N VAL A 231 -3.55 -2.72 19.11
CA VAL A 231 -4.39 -3.92 19.34
C VAL A 231 -5.79 -3.71 18.80
N LYS A 232 -6.43 -2.60 19.17
CA LYS A 232 -7.78 -2.25 18.71
C LYS A 232 -7.83 -2.07 17.19
N ALA A 233 -6.81 -1.42 16.58
CA ALA A 233 -6.75 -1.25 15.15
C ALA A 233 -6.61 -2.60 14.41
N VAL A 234 -5.78 -3.50 14.90
CA VAL A 234 -5.66 -4.86 14.34
C VAL A 234 -6.99 -5.60 14.48
N ARG A 235 -7.65 -5.52 15.64
CA ARG A 235 -8.96 -6.14 15.84
C ARG A 235 -10.01 -5.61 14.87
N LYS A 236 -10.07 -4.28 14.70
CA LYS A 236 -10.96 -3.60 13.77
C LYS A 236 -10.68 -4.00 12.32
N ALA A 237 -9.40 -4.10 11.93
CA ALA A 237 -9.02 -4.55 10.60
C ALA A 237 -9.47 -5.99 10.34
N LEU A 238 -9.30 -6.92 11.30
CA LEU A 238 -9.78 -8.30 11.16
C LEU A 238 -11.30 -8.36 10.98
N GLU A 239 -12.05 -7.55 11.72
CA GLU A 239 -13.50 -7.46 11.59
C GLU A 239 -13.92 -6.90 10.22
N SER A 240 -13.24 -5.86 9.74
CA SER A 240 -13.46 -5.28 8.43
C SER A 240 -13.11 -6.27 7.30
N LEU A 241 -12.00 -7.00 7.41
CA LEU A 241 -11.60 -8.03 6.44
C LEU A 241 -12.56 -9.22 6.41
N ASP A 242 -13.19 -9.57 7.54
CA ASP A 242 -14.25 -10.58 7.57
C ASP A 242 -15.45 -10.18 6.70
N ALA A 243 -15.82 -8.89 6.68
CA ALA A 243 -16.88 -8.40 5.80
C ALA A 243 -16.50 -8.55 4.31
N PHE A 244 -15.23 -8.36 3.96
CA PHE A 244 -14.73 -8.60 2.60
C PHE A 244 -14.75 -10.10 2.24
N MET A 245 -14.25 -10.94 3.13
CA MET A 245 -14.21 -12.39 2.90
C MET A 245 -15.60 -13.00 2.80
N ALA A 246 -16.60 -12.45 3.53
CA ALA A 246 -17.97 -12.93 3.51
C ALA A 246 -18.68 -12.73 2.15
N VAL A 247 -18.25 -11.76 1.35
CA VAL A 247 -18.81 -11.48 0.01
C VAL A 247 -17.94 -11.98 -1.13
N TYR A 248 -16.76 -12.52 -0.84
CA TYR A 248 -15.86 -13.05 -1.84
C TYR A 248 -16.31 -14.46 -2.28
N HIS A 249 -16.14 -14.80 -3.56
CA HIS A 249 -16.53 -16.11 -4.07
C HIS A 249 -15.66 -17.25 -3.53
N ASP A 250 -16.28 -18.38 -3.20
CA ASP A 250 -15.60 -19.54 -2.61
C ASP A 250 -14.50 -20.13 -3.48
N ASP A 251 -14.56 -19.94 -4.79
CA ASP A 251 -13.52 -20.37 -5.75
C ASP A 251 -12.32 -19.41 -5.79
N GLY A 252 -12.40 -18.28 -5.07
CA GLY A 252 -11.38 -17.24 -5.03
C GLY A 252 -11.40 -16.29 -6.24
N GLY A 253 -12.45 -16.32 -7.06
CA GLY A 253 -12.61 -15.46 -8.23
C GLY A 253 -12.77 -13.99 -7.84
N CYS A 254 -12.07 -13.10 -8.56
CA CYS A 254 -12.23 -11.65 -8.41
C CYS A 254 -13.31 -11.17 -9.38
N ASP A 255 -14.44 -10.70 -8.87
CA ASP A 255 -15.61 -10.27 -9.64
C ASP A 255 -15.33 -9.07 -10.56
N GLU A 256 -14.39 -8.20 -10.19
CA GLU A 256 -13.94 -7.08 -11.03
C GLU A 256 -12.89 -7.48 -12.10
N GLY A 257 -12.57 -8.77 -12.22
CA GLY A 257 -11.60 -9.28 -13.18
C GLY A 257 -10.17 -9.37 -12.68
N THR A 258 -9.30 -10.00 -13.49
CA THR A 258 -7.93 -10.36 -13.11
C THR A 258 -7.03 -9.15 -12.80
N SER A 259 -7.24 -8.02 -13.46
CA SER A 259 -6.49 -6.79 -13.17
C SER A 259 -6.72 -6.30 -11.74
N TYR A 260 -7.96 -6.41 -11.25
CA TYR A 260 -8.35 -5.98 -9.92
C TYR A 260 -8.00 -6.99 -8.81
N TRP A 261 -7.67 -8.24 -9.15
CA TRP A 261 -7.12 -9.17 -8.16
C TRP A 261 -5.91 -8.57 -7.44
N GLY A 262 -5.08 -7.80 -8.15
CA GLY A 262 -3.95 -7.06 -7.59
C GLY A 262 -4.33 -6.03 -6.51
N ARG A 263 -5.61 -5.62 -6.45
CA ARG A 263 -6.17 -4.65 -5.49
C ARG A 263 -7.13 -5.29 -4.48
N ALA A 264 -7.67 -6.46 -4.81
CA ALA A 264 -8.54 -7.25 -3.95
C ALA A 264 -7.74 -8.34 -3.22
N GLY A 265 -7.55 -9.51 -3.83
CA GLY A 265 -6.86 -10.65 -3.24
C GLY A 265 -5.41 -10.37 -2.84
N ALA A 266 -4.67 -9.60 -3.64
CA ALA A 266 -3.30 -9.22 -3.30
C ALA A 266 -3.23 -8.22 -2.15
N SER A 267 -4.20 -7.30 -2.02
CA SER A 267 -4.24 -6.39 -0.86
C SER A 267 -4.68 -7.11 0.42
N LEU A 268 -5.54 -8.13 0.31
CA LEU A 268 -5.80 -9.04 1.43
C LEU A 268 -4.50 -9.72 1.87
N PHE A 269 -3.72 -10.25 0.91
CA PHE A 269 -2.42 -10.84 1.22
C PHE A 269 -1.48 -9.86 1.92
N ASP A 270 -1.42 -8.59 1.48
CA ASP A 270 -0.63 -7.55 2.16
C ASP A 270 -1.07 -7.37 3.63
N CYS A 271 -2.38 -7.38 3.92
CA CYS A 271 -2.89 -7.35 5.30
C CYS A 271 -2.40 -8.55 6.12
N LEU A 272 -2.52 -9.75 5.56
CA LEU A 272 -2.12 -10.99 6.23
C LEU A 272 -0.61 -11.06 6.47
N GLU A 273 0.21 -10.60 5.51
CA GLU A 273 1.67 -10.50 5.67
C GLU A 273 2.07 -9.54 6.77
N LEU A 274 1.45 -8.36 6.83
CA LEU A 274 1.71 -7.38 7.88
C LEU A 274 1.44 -7.97 9.27
N LEU A 275 0.32 -8.68 9.44
CA LEU A 275 -0.03 -9.34 10.70
C LEU A 275 0.89 -10.52 11.02
N PHE A 276 1.28 -11.30 10.00
CA PHE A 276 2.23 -12.38 10.13
C PHE A 276 3.59 -11.86 10.63
N TRP A 277 4.12 -10.81 10.03
CA TRP A 277 5.38 -10.20 10.48
C TRP A 277 5.26 -9.57 11.88
N ALA A 278 4.18 -8.84 12.14
CA ALA A 278 3.97 -8.20 13.44
C ALA A 278 3.84 -9.19 14.60
N SER A 279 3.55 -10.45 14.32
CA SER A 279 3.38 -11.50 15.33
C SER A 279 4.50 -12.54 15.33
N GLY A 280 5.54 -12.38 14.51
CA GLY A 280 6.56 -13.42 14.32
C GLY A 280 5.96 -14.73 13.78
N GLY A 281 4.97 -14.64 12.92
CA GLY A 281 4.30 -15.79 12.28
C GLY A 281 3.17 -16.43 13.10
N ARG A 282 2.89 -15.95 14.31
CA ARG A 282 1.87 -16.53 15.20
C ARG A 282 0.43 -16.17 14.81
N ILE A 283 0.19 -14.99 14.24
CA ILE A 283 -1.06 -14.66 13.55
C ILE A 283 -0.92 -15.15 12.12
N ASN A 284 -1.61 -16.24 11.80
CA ASN A 284 -1.47 -16.94 10.53
C ASN A 284 -2.84 -17.40 10.01
N PHE A 285 -3.20 -16.93 8.80
CA PHE A 285 -4.45 -17.24 8.12
C PHE A 285 -4.24 -17.97 6.77
N TYR A 286 -3.02 -18.37 6.45
CA TYR A 286 -2.70 -18.96 5.14
C TYR A 286 -3.28 -20.38 4.94
N ASN A 287 -3.73 -21.03 6.02
CA ASN A 287 -4.45 -22.30 5.94
C ASN A 287 -5.97 -22.15 5.76
N GLU A 288 -6.49 -20.91 5.70
CA GLU A 288 -7.91 -20.68 5.42
C GLU A 288 -8.23 -21.07 3.98
N PRO A 289 -9.26 -21.92 3.75
CA PRO A 289 -9.60 -22.37 2.40
C PRO A 289 -9.78 -21.23 1.40
N LEU A 290 -10.54 -20.18 1.77
CA LEU A 290 -10.79 -19.05 0.89
C LEU A 290 -9.51 -18.26 0.59
N VAL A 291 -8.62 -18.05 1.57
CA VAL A 291 -7.32 -17.39 1.34
C VAL A 291 -6.49 -18.16 0.31
N GLN A 292 -6.48 -19.48 0.40
CA GLN A 292 -5.79 -20.31 -0.59
C GLN A 292 -6.43 -20.23 -1.98
N GLN A 293 -7.76 -20.22 -2.05
CA GLN A 293 -8.45 -20.11 -3.35
C GLN A 293 -8.23 -18.75 -4.01
N ILE A 294 -8.27 -17.66 -3.22
CA ILE A 294 -7.94 -16.30 -3.69
C ILE A 294 -6.52 -16.25 -4.27
N GLY A 295 -5.54 -16.85 -3.60
CA GLY A 295 -4.17 -16.93 -4.11
C GLY A 295 -4.09 -17.70 -5.44
N ARG A 296 -4.77 -18.84 -5.51
CA ARG A 296 -4.77 -19.73 -6.70
C ARG A 296 -5.51 -19.14 -7.92
N TYR A 297 -6.42 -18.21 -7.72
CA TYR A 297 -7.21 -17.62 -8.80
C TYR A 297 -6.33 -17.05 -9.91
N ILE A 298 -5.25 -16.34 -9.56
CA ILE A 298 -4.46 -15.62 -10.56
C ILE A 298 -3.83 -16.55 -11.62
N TYR A 299 -3.34 -17.74 -11.24
CA TYR A 299 -2.82 -18.68 -12.23
C TYR A 299 -3.92 -19.43 -12.96
N ARG A 300 -5.11 -19.64 -12.36
CA ARG A 300 -6.26 -20.25 -13.03
C ARG A 300 -6.83 -19.37 -14.14
N ALA A 301 -6.73 -18.05 -13.97
CA ALA A 301 -7.16 -17.08 -14.97
C ALA A 301 -6.06 -16.74 -15.99
N HIS A 302 -4.85 -17.30 -15.85
CA HIS A 302 -3.73 -17.06 -16.76
C HIS A 302 -3.85 -17.88 -18.02
N ILE A 303 -3.57 -17.28 -19.18
CA ILE A 303 -3.59 -17.92 -20.49
C ILE A 303 -2.15 -18.14 -20.98
N HIS A 304 -1.39 -17.06 -21.17
CA HIS A 304 -0.01 -17.10 -21.66
C HIS A 304 0.68 -15.73 -21.45
N ASP A 305 1.94 -15.68 -21.09
CA ASP A 305 2.72 -14.47 -20.85
C ASP A 305 2.00 -13.46 -19.94
N GLU A 306 1.57 -12.33 -20.46
CA GLU A 306 0.78 -11.30 -19.76
C GLU A 306 -0.73 -11.42 -20.03
N TYR A 307 -1.16 -12.41 -20.81
CA TYR A 307 -2.55 -12.58 -21.18
C TYR A 307 -3.31 -13.39 -20.15
N PHE A 308 -4.42 -12.84 -19.72
CA PHE A 308 -5.34 -13.41 -18.76
C PHE A 308 -6.76 -13.41 -19.32
N ILE A 309 -7.62 -14.24 -18.74
CA ILE A 309 -9.07 -14.16 -19.02
C ILE A 309 -9.52 -12.75 -18.65
N ASN A 310 -10.16 -12.05 -19.62
CA ASN A 310 -10.64 -10.69 -19.41
C ASN A 310 -12.16 -10.65 -19.32
N PHE A 311 -12.64 -10.04 -18.25
CA PHE A 311 -14.05 -9.74 -18.02
C PHE A 311 -14.14 -8.56 -17.03
N ALA A 312 -15.34 -8.01 -16.87
CA ALA A 312 -15.60 -6.83 -16.04
C ALA A 312 -14.56 -5.71 -16.36
N ASP A 313 -13.88 -5.16 -15.36
CA ASP A 313 -12.88 -4.12 -15.53
C ASP A 313 -11.46 -4.68 -15.80
N GLY A 314 -11.34 -5.99 -16.01
CA GLY A 314 -10.07 -6.65 -16.28
C GLY A 314 -9.62 -6.49 -17.74
N GLY A 315 -8.43 -5.94 -17.95
CA GLY A 315 -7.77 -5.97 -19.26
C GLY A 315 -7.25 -7.36 -19.62
N ALA A 316 -7.12 -7.67 -20.93
CA ALA A 316 -6.54 -8.93 -21.38
C ALA A 316 -5.04 -9.07 -21.02
N ARG A 317 -4.32 -7.97 -20.85
CA ARG A 317 -2.93 -7.95 -20.40
C ARG A 317 -2.84 -7.42 -18.98
N VAL A 318 -2.27 -8.24 -18.08
CA VAL A 318 -2.13 -7.90 -16.66
C VAL A 318 -0.68 -8.02 -16.24
N ALA A 319 -0.12 -6.94 -15.71
CA ALA A 319 1.18 -6.96 -15.06
C ALA A 319 1.00 -7.32 -13.57
N ILE A 320 1.19 -8.58 -13.23
CA ILE A 320 1.08 -9.04 -11.83
C ILE A 320 2.30 -8.61 -11.02
N ALA A 321 2.13 -8.40 -9.71
CA ALA A 321 3.23 -8.16 -8.78
C ALA A 321 3.99 -9.47 -8.51
N ALA A 322 5.07 -9.71 -9.26
CA ALA A 322 5.81 -10.97 -9.25
C ALA A 322 6.27 -11.39 -7.85
N SER A 323 6.84 -10.46 -7.07
CA SER A 323 7.29 -10.71 -5.70
C SER A 323 6.15 -11.09 -4.75
N LEU A 324 4.98 -10.46 -4.89
CA LEU A 324 3.80 -10.78 -4.10
C LEU A 324 3.27 -12.18 -4.46
N VAL A 325 3.13 -12.49 -5.75
CA VAL A 325 2.66 -13.80 -6.22
C VAL A 325 3.59 -14.92 -5.74
N TYR A 326 4.91 -14.70 -5.82
CA TYR A 326 5.92 -15.62 -5.29
C TYR A 326 5.73 -15.86 -3.78
N ARG A 327 5.66 -14.79 -2.98
CA ARG A 327 5.47 -14.89 -1.52
C ARG A 327 4.14 -15.56 -1.15
N TYR A 328 3.07 -15.22 -1.88
CA TYR A 328 1.77 -15.85 -1.66
C TYR A 328 1.87 -17.36 -1.85
N GLY A 329 2.49 -17.81 -2.95
CA GLY A 329 2.73 -19.23 -3.21
C GLY A 329 3.51 -19.92 -2.09
N GLN A 330 4.58 -19.29 -1.60
CA GLN A 330 5.34 -19.81 -0.45
C GLN A 330 4.47 -19.92 0.81
N ARG A 331 3.64 -18.91 1.11
CA ARG A 331 2.79 -18.89 2.31
C ARG A 331 1.72 -19.97 2.32
N ILE A 332 1.11 -20.27 1.19
CA ILE A 332 0.06 -21.29 1.07
C ILE A 332 0.58 -22.66 0.63
N GLY A 333 1.89 -22.81 0.43
CA GLY A 333 2.51 -24.06 -0.02
C GLY A 333 2.11 -24.45 -1.46
N ASP A 334 1.89 -23.50 -2.34
CA ASP A 334 1.46 -23.76 -3.73
C ASP A 334 2.61 -23.46 -4.72
N GLN A 335 3.25 -24.53 -5.22
CA GLN A 335 4.41 -24.44 -6.11
C GLN A 335 4.08 -23.77 -7.44
N ARG A 336 2.87 -23.97 -7.98
CA ARG A 336 2.44 -23.33 -9.26
C ARG A 336 2.43 -21.82 -9.14
N LEU A 337 2.01 -21.31 -7.99
CA LEU A 337 1.98 -19.88 -7.74
C LEU A 337 3.41 -19.33 -7.54
N VAL A 338 4.29 -20.09 -6.91
CA VAL A 338 5.73 -19.77 -6.80
C VAL A 338 6.36 -19.66 -8.18
N ASP A 339 6.16 -20.68 -9.03
CA ASP A 339 6.70 -20.74 -10.40
C ASP A 339 6.15 -19.60 -11.28
N MET A 340 4.87 -19.26 -11.12
CA MET A 340 4.27 -18.12 -11.80
C MET A 340 4.94 -16.80 -11.38
N GLY A 341 5.21 -16.60 -10.09
CA GLY A 341 5.92 -15.44 -9.59
C GLY A 341 7.32 -15.30 -10.19
N ILE A 342 8.07 -16.40 -10.28
CA ILE A 342 9.40 -16.47 -10.90
C ILE A 342 9.30 -16.13 -12.40
N SER A 343 8.39 -16.75 -13.12
CA SER A 343 8.19 -16.52 -14.56
C SER A 343 7.82 -15.06 -14.85
N ALA A 344 6.90 -14.50 -14.07
CA ALA A 344 6.51 -13.10 -14.19
C ALA A 344 7.68 -12.14 -13.91
N TYR A 345 8.54 -12.45 -12.94
CA TYR A 345 9.75 -11.67 -12.66
C TYR A 345 10.69 -11.63 -13.86
N HIS A 346 10.98 -12.78 -14.48
CA HIS A 346 11.84 -12.86 -15.67
C HIS A 346 11.24 -12.14 -16.86
N LEU A 347 9.96 -12.36 -17.17
CA LEU A 347 9.27 -11.68 -18.24
C LEU A 347 9.31 -10.15 -18.08
N GLN A 348 9.05 -9.67 -16.86
CA GLN A 348 9.14 -8.23 -16.56
C GLN A 348 10.57 -7.71 -16.62
N ALA A 349 11.57 -8.48 -16.20
CA ALA A 349 12.98 -8.08 -16.27
C ALA A 349 13.45 -7.89 -17.73
N GLU A 350 13.04 -8.75 -18.64
CA GLU A 350 13.31 -8.61 -20.08
C GLU A 350 12.67 -7.36 -20.68
N LYS A 351 11.38 -7.12 -20.39
CA LYS A 351 10.67 -5.93 -20.85
C LYS A 351 11.22 -4.64 -20.25
N ARG A 352 11.65 -4.66 -18.99
CA ARG A 352 12.22 -3.51 -18.30
C ARG A 352 13.58 -3.10 -18.82
N LYS A 353 14.31 -3.96 -19.52
CA LYS A 353 15.50 -3.54 -20.28
C LYS A 353 15.13 -2.51 -21.36
N GLN A 354 13.88 -2.50 -21.81
CA GLN A 354 13.35 -1.58 -22.82
C GLN A 354 12.63 -0.36 -22.23
N TYR A 355 12.03 -0.48 -21.03
CA TYR A 355 11.20 0.58 -20.42
C TYR A 355 11.48 0.69 -18.92
N ALA A 356 12.22 1.71 -18.52
CA ALA A 356 12.35 2.06 -17.10
C ALA A 356 11.07 2.81 -16.64
N GLY A 357 10.05 2.06 -16.22
CA GLY A 357 8.79 2.62 -15.72
C GLY A 357 8.90 3.28 -14.34
N GLU A 358 7.99 4.19 -14.04
CA GLU A 358 7.84 4.78 -12.69
C GLU A 358 7.28 3.72 -11.72
N ILE A 359 7.70 3.80 -10.45
CA ILE A 359 7.14 2.98 -9.39
C ILE A 359 5.77 3.56 -8.99
N VAL A 360 4.78 2.70 -8.82
CA VAL A 360 3.50 3.10 -8.26
C VAL A 360 3.58 3.01 -6.73
N PRO A 361 3.16 4.04 -5.97
CA PRO A 361 3.27 4.08 -4.51
C PRO A 361 2.73 2.84 -3.78
N ALA A 362 1.59 2.30 -4.24
CA ALA A 362 1.01 1.08 -3.70
C ALA A 362 1.91 -0.15 -3.84
N SER A 363 2.92 -0.08 -4.68
CA SER A 363 3.86 -1.19 -4.88
C SER A 363 5.14 -1.05 -4.04
N LEU A 364 5.29 -0.01 -3.20
CA LEU A 364 6.51 0.15 -2.39
C LEU A 364 6.72 -1.06 -1.47
N LEU A 365 5.72 -1.44 -0.68
CA LEU A 365 5.72 -2.69 0.10
C LEU A 365 6.02 -3.92 -0.77
N ARG A 366 5.49 -3.96 -1.99
CA ARG A 366 5.64 -5.09 -2.92
C ARG A 366 6.97 -5.07 -3.68
N GLN A 367 7.75 -3.99 -3.59
CA GLN A 367 9.10 -3.89 -4.16
C GLN A 367 10.20 -4.24 -3.13
N LEU A 368 9.87 -4.13 -1.86
CA LEU A 368 10.71 -4.59 -0.74
C LEU A 368 10.59 -6.10 -0.58
#